data_cfcfef5b2d94ebc3794d2e3b8a2ee963
#
_entry.id   cfcfef5b2d94ebc3794d2e3b8a2ee963
#
_cell.length_a   1.000
_cell.length_b   1.000
_cell.length_c   1.000
_cell.angle_alpha   90.00
_cell.angle_beta   90.00
_cell.angle_gamma   90.00
#
_symmetry.space_group_name_H-M   'P 1'
#
loop_
_entity.id
_entity.type
_entity.pdbx_description
1 polymer ?
#
loop_
_entity_poly.entity_id
_entity_poly.type
_entity_poly.pdbx_seq_one_letter_code
_entity_poly.pdbx_strand_id
1 'polypeptide(L)'
;MTDDFVPPADDEVDRLCSRLDRDAKQGGYNLNPDADFVKGLARGLLVNERRYGYRACPCRLASGVKAEDLDLICPCDYRDADITEFGACYCALYVSRSVLKGEKELASIPERRLPPEEREALIRAKKASAEELSADIAKVANKLSLPVWRCTVCGYLCAREGPPDVCPICKVGKERFERFI
;
A
#
# COMPACT_ATOMS: atom_id res chain seq x y z
N MET A 1 6.43 -34.76 2.16
CA MET A 1 5.37 -34.25 1.31
C MET A 1 6.06 -33.33 0.32
N THR A 2 6.23 -33.77 -0.92
CA THR A 2 6.76 -32.93 -2.02
C THR A 2 5.66 -31.93 -2.35
N ASP A 3 5.89 -30.69 -1.97
CA ASP A 3 5.04 -29.58 -2.35
C ASP A 3 5.14 -29.45 -3.87
N ASP A 4 4.14 -29.90 -4.60
CA ASP A 4 4.09 -29.81 -6.08
C ASP A 4 3.88 -28.32 -6.47
N PHE A 5 4.92 -27.52 -6.22
CA PHE A 5 4.92 -26.12 -6.61
C PHE A 5 4.85 -26.01 -8.14
N VAL A 6 3.71 -25.59 -8.66
CA VAL A 6 3.52 -25.31 -10.10
C VAL A 6 4.01 -23.89 -10.38
N PRO A 7 5.05 -23.69 -11.20
CA PRO A 7 5.53 -22.36 -11.56
C PRO A 7 4.47 -21.57 -12.34
N PRO A 8 4.45 -20.23 -12.24
CA PRO A 8 3.55 -19.40 -13.06
C PRO A 8 3.79 -19.62 -14.55
N ALA A 9 2.70 -19.77 -15.33
CA ALA A 9 2.76 -19.88 -16.78
C ALA A 9 3.13 -18.51 -17.41
N ASP A 10 3.71 -18.54 -18.62
CA ASP A 10 4.19 -17.32 -19.28
C ASP A 10 3.06 -16.34 -19.57
N ASP A 11 1.87 -16.83 -19.93
CA ASP A 11 0.69 -15.99 -20.16
C ASP A 11 0.18 -15.29 -18.88
N GLU A 12 0.34 -15.92 -17.72
CA GLU A 12 0.03 -15.28 -16.43
C GLU A 12 1.02 -14.14 -16.13
N VAL A 13 2.32 -14.39 -16.42
CA VAL A 13 3.37 -13.38 -16.27
C VAL A 13 3.11 -12.20 -17.19
N ASP A 14 2.80 -12.43 -18.47
CA ASP A 14 2.51 -11.37 -19.44
C ASP A 14 1.26 -10.56 -19.07
N ARG A 15 0.22 -11.22 -18.56
CA ARG A 15 -0.96 -10.52 -18.02
C ARG A 15 -0.62 -9.65 -16.81
N LEU A 16 0.24 -10.14 -15.91
CA LEU A 16 0.66 -9.35 -14.77
C LEU A 16 1.53 -8.16 -15.20
N CYS A 17 2.49 -8.34 -16.12
CA CYS A 17 3.31 -7.25 -16.67
C CYS A 17 2.44 -6.14 -17.28
N SER A 18 1.44 -6.53 -18.10
CA SER A 18 0.50 -5.58 -18.71
C SER A 18 -0.33 -4.81 -17.67
N ARG A 19 -0.68 -5.45 -16.56
CA ARG A 19 -1.38 -4.80 -15.44
C ARG A 19 -0.46 -3.82 -14.72
N LEU A 20 0.75 -4.27 -14.35
CA LEU A 20 1.74 -3.45 -13.66
C LEU A 20 2.09 -2.20 -14.46
N ASP A 21 2.25 -2.31 -15.79
CA ASP A 21 2.55 -1.18 -16.66
C ASP A 21 1.39 -0.17 -16.70
N ARG A 22 0.16 -0.63 -16.82
CA ARG A 22 -1.02 0.23 -16.78
C ARG A 22 -1.16 0.93 -15.44
N ASP A 23 -1.03 0.19 -14.35
CA ASP A 23 -1.18 0.71 -12.99
C ASP A 23 -0.05 1.70 -12.67
N ALA A 24 1.19 1.41 -13.11
CA ALA A 24 2.32 2.33 -13.01
C ALA A 24 2.04 3.65 -13.73
N LYS A 25 1.62 3.59 -14.99
CA LYS A 25 1.31 4.79 -15.80
C LYS A 25 0.19 5.62 -15.19
N GLN A 26 -0.88 4.98 -14.69
CA GLN A 26 -1.97 5.67 -14.01
C GLN A 26 -1.51 6.36 -12.72
N GLY A 27 -0.58 5.76 -11.99
CA GLY A 27 0.02 6.31 -10.77
C GLY A 27 1.15 7.32 -11.01
N GLY A 28 1.52 7.61 -12.26
CA GLY A 28 2.63 8.52 -12.59
C GLY A 28 4.02 7.89 -12.45
N TYR A 29 4.09 6.55 -12.38
CA TYR A 29 5.34 5.78 -12.30
C TYR A 29 5.71 5.18 -13.65
N ASN A 30 6.96 4.68 -13.74
CA ASN A 30 7.43 3.94 -14.90
C ASN A 30 7.95 2.57 -14.46
N LEU A 31 7.76 1.56 -15.28
CA LEU A 31 8.45 0.28 -15.11
C LEU A 31 9.87 0.39 -15.66
N ASN A 32 10.72 -0.54 -15.22
CA ASN A 32 12.05 -0.72 -15.78
C ASN A 32 11.94 -0.92 -17.32
N PRO A 33 12.78 -0.28 -18.13
CA PRO A 33 12.75 -0.44 -19.58
C PRO A 33 13.18 -1.83 -20.06
N ASP A 34 13.87 -2.61 -19.24
CA ASP A 34 14.24 -4.00 -19.51
C ASP A 34 13.03 -4.92 -19.31
N ALA A 35 12.39 -5.31 -20.41
CA ALA A 35 11.18 -6.13 -20.38
C ALA A 35 11.42 -7.53 -19.82
N ASP A 36 12.57 -8.15 -20.06
CA ASP A 36 12.88 -9.48 -19.57
C ASP A 36 13.13 -9.45 -18.05
N PHE A 37 13.80 -8.41 -17.58
CA PHE A 37 13.95 -8.15 -16.15
C PHE A 37 12.60 -7.95 -15.45
N VAL A 38 11.70 -7.15 -16.03
CA VAL A 38 10.32 -6.96 -15.51
C VAL A 38 9.56 -8.27 -15.47
N LYS A 39 9.66 -9.12 -16.51
CA LYS A 39 9.03 -10.44 -16.53
C LYS A 39 9.58 -11.34 -15.42
N GLY A 40 10.87 -11.32 -15.16
CA GLY A 40 11.49 -12.04 -14.05
C GLY A 40 10.91 -11.65 -12.70
N LEU A 41 10.76 -10.35 -12.45
CA LEU A 41 10.15 -9.83 -11.22
C LEU A 41 8.65 -10.13 -11.12
N ALA A 42 7.91 -10.01 -12.21
CA ALA A 42 6.49 -10.37 -12.26
C ALA A 42 6.28 -11.85 -11.95
N ARG A 43 7.15 -12.72 -12.48
CA ARG A 43 7.16 -14.15 -12.13
C ARG A 43 7.40 -14.36 -10.64
N GLY A 44 8.37 -13.65 -10.05
CA GLY A 44 8.65 -13.69 -8.61
C GLY A 44 7.45 -13.23 -7.77
N LEU A 45 6.73 -12.20 -8.20
CA LEU A 45 5.50 -11.75 -7.54
C LEU A 45 4.41 -12.83 -7.56
N LEU A 46 4.21 -13.52 -8.69
CA LEU A 46 3.24 -14.63 -8.82
C LEU A 46 3.65 -15.83 -7.97
N VAL A 47 4.96 -16.14 -7.91
CA VAL A 47 5.49 -17.18 -7.02
C VAL A 47 5.15 -16.86 -5.57
N ASN A 48 5.37 -15.63 -5.14
CA ASN A 48 5.05 -15.21 -3.78
C ASN A 48 3.53 -15.22 -3.52
N GLU A 49 2.72 -14.83 -4.52
CA GLU A 49 1.26 -14.90 -4.42
C GLU A 49 0.78 -16.33 -4.22
N ARG A 50 1.36 -17.32 -4.93
CA ARG A 50 1.03 -18.75 -4.77
C ARG A 50 1.51 -19.29 -3.43
N ARG A 51 2.68 -18.85 -2.96
CA ARG A 51 3.28 -19.32 -1.71
C ARG A 51 2.63 -18.74 -0.47
N TYR A 52 2.31 -17.46 -0.48
CA TYR A 52 1.89 -16.70 0.70
C TYR A 52 0.45 -16.18 0.62
N GLY A 53 -0.19 -16.23 -0.57
CA GLY A 53 -1.52 -15.66 -0.80
C GLY A 53 -1.51 -14.15 -1.10
N TYR A 54 -0.32 -13.53 -1.24
CA TYR A 54 -0.15 -12.11 -1.59
C TYR A 54 1.16 -11.89 -2.33
N ARG A 55 1.21 -10.82 -3.15
CA ARG A 55 2.36 -10.46 -3.98
C ARG A 55 3.42 -9.71 -3.17
N ALA A 56 4.13 -10.40 -2.27
CA ALA A 56 5.28 -9.83 -1.60
C ALA A 56 6.38 -9.49 -2.59
N CYS A 57 7.12 -8.40 -2.32
CA CYS A 57 8.28 -8.00 -3.11
C CYS A 57 9.27 -9.17 -3.24
N PRO A 58 9.67 -9.59 -4.47
CA PRO A 58 10.52 -10.76 -4.65
C PRO A 58 11.96 -10.56 -4.18
N CYS A 59 12.38 -9.31 -3.97
CA CYS A 59 13.75 -8.96 -3.56
C CYS A 59 13.89 -8.74 -2.05
N ARG A 60 12.82 -8.95 -1.27
CA ARG A 60 12.83 -8.84 0.19
C ARG A 60 12.34 -10.12 0.83
N LEU A 61 12.86 -10.43 2.01
CA LEU A 61 12.43 -11.60 2.76
C LEU A 61 11.06 -11.37 3.38
N ALA A 62 10.06 -12.11 2.91
CA ALA A 62 8.74 -12.15 3.49
C ALA A 62 8.70 -13.13 4.66
N SER A 63 7.93 -12.82 5.71
CA SER A 63 7.68 -13.71 6.84
C SER A 63 6.70 -14.84 6.47
N GLY A 64 5.88 -14.62 5.44
CA GLY A 64 4.77 -15.50 5.06
C GLY A 64 3.48 -15.20 5.84
N VAL A 65 3.52 -14.28 6.78
CA VAL A 65 2.35 -13.81 7.53
C VAL A 65 1.94 -12.43 6.96
N LYS A 66 0.81 -12.39 6.28
CA LYS A 66 0.35 -11.19 5.57
C LYS A 66 0.32 -9.94 6.45
N ALA A 67 -0.10 -10.06 7.71
CA ALA A 67 -0.18 -8.94 8.65
C ALA A 67 1.18 -8.34 9.00
N GLU A 68 2.25 -9.14 8.94
CA GLU A 68 3.62 -8.71 9.20
C GLU A 68 4.33 -8.19 7.94
N ASP A 69 3.80 -8.52 6.77
CA ASP A 69 4.39 -8.23 5.46
C ASP A 69 3.59 -7.19 4.65
N LEU A 70 2.65 -6.47 5.29
CA LEU A 70 1.85 -5.45 4.60
C LEU A 70 2.72 -4.41 3.91
N ASP A 71 3.85 -4.06 4.52
CA ASP A 71 4.85 -3.13 4.00
C ASP A 71 5.59 -3.66 2.75
N LEU A 72 5.56 -4.98 2.53
CA LEU A 72 6.22 -5.65 1.39
C LEU A 72 5.29 -5.97 0.22
N ILE A 73 3.99 -5.81 0.35
CA ILE A 73 3.06 -6.08 -0.76
C ILE A 73 3.36 -5.09 -1.88
N CYS A 74 3.62 -5.64 -3.08
CA CYS A 74 3.98 -4.81 -4.23
C CYS A 74 2.77 -4.02 -4.78
N PRO A 75 2.89 -2.70 -4.95
CA PRO A 75 4.05 -1.85 -4.69
C PRO A 75 4.29 -1.61 -3.18
N CYS A 76 5.51 -1.87 -2.72
CA CYS A 76 5.84 -1.81 -1.29
C CYS A 76 5.91 -0.36 -0.76
N ASP A 77 5.77 -0.21 0.57
CA ASP A 77 5.76 1.10 1.23
C ASP A 77 7.07 1.90 1.04
N TYR A 78 8.16 1.21 0.70
CA TYR A 78 9.48 1.80 0.50
C TYR A 78 9.70 2.36 -0.92
N ARG A 79 8.82 2.02 -1.88
CA ARG A 79 8.97 2.36 -3.31
C ARG A 79 9.23 3.84 -3.55
N ASP A 80 8.44 4.71 -2.96
CA ASP A 80 8.48 6.15 -3.25
C ASP A 80 9.75 6.79 -2.69
N ALA A 81 10.15 6.40 -1.48
CA ALA A 81 11.39 6.85 -0.87
C ALA A 81 12.62 6.38 -1.67
N ASP A 82 12.63 5.13 -2.10
CA ASP A 82 13.71 4.55 -2.89
C ASP A 82 13.81 5.22 -4.27
N ILE A 83 12.69 5.44 -4.97
CA ILE A 83 12.67 6.13 -6.27
C ILE A 83 13.16 7.57 -6.13
N THR A 84 12.74 8.28 -5.09
CA THR A 84 13.13 9.67 -4.86
C THR A 84 14.63 9.80 -4.64
N GLU A 85 15.21 8.91 -3.83
CA GLU A 85 16.62 9.00 -3.46
C GLU A 85 17.54 8.34 -4.49
N PHE A 86 17.20 7.13 -4.92
CA PHE A 86 18.08 6.30 -5.78
C PHE A 86 17.65 6.26 -7.25
N GLY A 87 16.42 6.67 -7.56
CA GLY A 87 15.88 6.63 -8.92
C GLY A 87 15.16 5.34 -9.29
N ALA A 88 15.13 4.37 -8.39
CA ALA A 88 14.40 3.11 -8.57
C ALA A 88 13.93 2.58 -7.22
N CYS A 89 12.91 1.71 -7.20
CA CYS A 89 12.57 0.94 -6.01
C CYS A 89 13.61 -0.18 -5.80
N TYR A 90 13.67 -0.75 -4.59
CA TYR A 90 14.67 -1.72 -4.18
C TYR A 90 14.91 -2.86 -5.19
N CYS A 91 13.86 -3.39 -5.81
CA CYS A 91 13.97 -4.42 -6.85
C CYS A 91 14.07 -3.85 -8.27
N ALA A 92 14.17 -2.53 -8.43
CA ALA A 92 14.20 -1.84 -9.71
C ALA A 92 13.04 -2.17 -10.68
N LEU A 93 11.90 -2.65 -10.17
CA LEU A 93 10.68 -2.83 -10.95
C LEU A 93 10.11 -1.48 -11.40
N TYR A 94 10.04 -0.53 -10.45
CA TYR A 94 9.63 0.84 -10.69
C TYR A 94 10.84 1.75 -10.72
N VAL A 95 10.92 2.60 -11.74
CA VAL A 95 12.04 3.52 -11.95
C VAL A 95 11.57 4.95 -12.16
N SER A 96 12.45 5.89 -11.86
CA SER A 96 12.25 7.33 -12.14
C SER A 96 12.33 7.60 -13.66
N ARG A 97 11.81 8.76 -14.05
CA ARG A 97 11.90 9.20 -15.45
C ARG A 97 13.34 9.38 -15.91
N SER A 98 14.26 9.79 -15.04
CA SER A 98 15.69 9.94 -15.36
C SER A 98 16.35 8.60 -15.65
N VAL A 99 16.03 7.56 -14.89
CA VAL A 99 16.50 6.19 -15.16
C VAL A 99 15.90 5.68 -16.47
N LEU A 100 14.60 5.88 -16.69
CA LEU A 100 13.92 5.45 -17.93
C LEU A 100 14.56 6.07 -19.18
N LYS A 101 15.05 7.32 -19.07
CA LYS A 101 15.74 8.02 -20.17
C LYS A 101 17.23 7.73 -20.30
N GLY A 102 17.79 6.92 -19.38
CA GLY A 102 19.24 6.67 -19.33
C GLY A 102 20.07 7.83 -18.81
N GLU A 103 19.44 8.83 -18.19
CA GLU A 103 20.12 10.00 -17.59
C GLU A 103 20.71 9.67 -16.21
N LYS A 104 20.25 8.61 -15.57
CA LYS A 104 20.71 8.10 -14.28
C LYS A 104 20.86 6.59 -14.34
N GLU A 105 22.00 6.09 -13.92
CA GLU A 105 22.26 4.66 -13.79
C GLU A 105 21.64 4.09 -12.50
N LEU A 106 21.28 2.81 -12.55
CA LEU A 106 20.81 2.08 -11.37
C LEU A 106 22.00 1.78 -10.46
N ALA A 107 21.86 2.10 -9.20
CA ALA A 107 22.82 1.77 -8.15
C ALA A 107 22.22 0.79 -7.15
N SER A 108 23.07 0.16 -6.33
CA SER A 108 22.60 -0.67 -5.21
C SER A 108 21.85 0.19 -4.21
N ILE A 109 20.64 -0.24 -3.86
CA ILE A 109 19.76 0.46 -2.92
C ILE A 109 19.88 -0.23 -1.55
N PRO A 110 20.16 0.51 -0.47
CA PRO A 110 20.24 -0.08 0.86
C PRO A 110 18.87 -0.55 1.33
N GLU A 111 18.84 -1.63 2.12
CA GLU A 111 17.59 -2.11 2.71
C GLU A 111 17.09 -1.11 3.76
N ARG A 112 15.85 -0.65 3.58
CA ARG A 112 15.16 0.27 4.50
C ARG A 112 14.26 -0.45 5.49
N ARG A 113 13.95 -1.71 5.21
CA ARG A 113 13.10 -2.49 6.09
C ARG A 113 13.84 -2.75 7.38
N LEU A 114 13.26 -2.29 8.47
CA LEU A 114 13.82 -2.53 9.80
C LEU A 114 13.82 -4.02 10.14
N PRO A 115 14.75 -4.47 10.99
CA PRO A 115 14.73 -5.81 11.54
C PRO A 115 13.39 -6.16 12.20
N PRO A 116 12.99 -7.43 12.26
CA PRO A 116 11.70 -7.84 12.81
C PRO A 116 11.41 -7.27 14.20
N GLU A 117 12.39 -7.33 15.09
CA GLU A 117 12.29 -6.85 16.48
C GLU A 117 11.97 -5.34 16.56
N GLU A 118 12.63 -4.53 15.72
CA GLU A 118 12.40 -3.09 15.66
C GLU A 118 11.03 -2.77 15.04
N ARG A 119 10.60 -3.55 14.03
CA ARG A 119 9.26 -3.40 13.44
C ARG A 119 8.15 -3.69 14.43
N GLU A 120 8.30 -4.78 15.19
CA GLU A 120 7.34 -5.11 16.25
C GLU A 120 7.28 -4.04 17.33
N ALA A 121 8.41 -3.48 17.72
CA ALA A 121 8.47 -2.38 18.67
C ALA A 121 7.73 -1.15 18.14
N LEU A 122 7.93 -0.78 16.87
CA LEU A 122 7.22 0.32 16.22
C LEU A 122 5.71 0.06 16.10
N ILE A 123 5.31 -1.16 15.76
CA ILE A 123 3.89 -1.54 15.68
C ILE A 123 3.24 -1.42 17.06
N ARG A 124 3.90 -1.93 18.11
CA ARG A 124 3.42 -1.78 19.49
C ARG A 124 3.30 -0.32 19.91
N ALA A 125 4.31 0.50 19.61
CA ALA A 125 4.29 1.93 19.93
C ALA A 125 3.16 2.67 19.20
N LYS A 126 2.96 2.41 17.90
CA LYS A 126 1.87 2.98 17.11
C LYS A 126 0.50 2.56 17.64
N LYS A 127 0.36 1.28 18.03
CA LYS A 127 -0.90 0.77 18.60
C LYS A 127 -1.21 1.46 19.94
N ALA A 128 -0.24 1.57 20.82
CA ALA A 128 -0.40 2.26 22.10
C ALA A 128 -0.81 3.73 21.90
N SER A 129 -0.14 4.46 21.00
CA SER A 129 -0.50 5.85 20.71
C SER A 129 -1.88 5.99 20.04
N ALA A 130 -2.29 5.02 19.23
CA ALA A 130 -3.63 5.00 18.63
C ALA A 130 -4.73 4.73 19.67
N GLU A 131 -4.45 3.85 20.65
CA GLU A 131 -5.35 3.58 21.77
C GLU A 131 -5.51 4.80 22.68
N GLU A 132 -4.41 5.49 22.98
CA GLU A 132 -4.42 6.74 23.75
C GLU A 132 -5.20 7.85 23.03
N LEU A 133 -4.94 8.06 21.74
CA LEU A 133 -5.69 9.00 20.91
C LEU A 133 -7.18 8.65 20.84
N SER A 134 -7.52 7.38 20.73
CA SER A 134 -8.91 6.92 20.74
C SER A 134 -9.61 7.22 22.05
N ALA A 135 -8.91 7.03 23.19
CA ALA A 135 -9.44 7.35 24.51
C ALA A 135 -9.65 8.87 24.68
N ASP A 136 -8.76 9.69 24.14
CA ASP A 136 -8.91 11.15 24.18
C ASP A 136 -10.03 11.64 23.28
N ILE A 137 -10.20 11.05 22.09
CA ILE A 137 -11.35 11.32 21.22
C ILE A 137 -12.66 10.96 21.94
N ALA A 138 -12.71 9.82 22.64
CA ALA A 138 -13.89 9.43 23.41
C ALA A 138 -14.21 10.41 24.54
N LYS A 139 -13.20 10.94 25.23
CA LYS A 139 -13.40 11.98 26.27
C LYS A 139 -13.95 13.28 25.68
N VAL A 140 -13.49 13.69 24.50
CA VAL A 140 -14.01 14.86 23.79
C VAL A 140 -15.42 14.60 23.29
N ALA A 141 -15.68 13.43 22.73
CA ALA A 141 -17.00 13.01 22.26
C ALA A 141 -18.07 13.11 23.36
N ASN A 142 -17.72 12.67 24.56
CA ASN A 142 -18.63 12.72 25.73
C ASN A 142 -18.92 14.17 26.22
N LYS A 143 -18.14 15.15 25.80
CA LYS A 143 -18.36 16.59 26.11
C LYS A 143 -19.15 17.32 25.04
N LEU A 144 -19.37 16.70 23.88
CA LEU A 144 -20.16 17.30 22.82
C LEU A 144 -21.65 17.19 23.17
N SER A 145 -22.35 18.28 23.00
CA SER A 145 -23.83 18.35 23.23
C SER A 145 -24.62 17.64 22.13
N LEU A 146 -24.01 17.42 20.98
CA LEU A 146 -24.62 16.81 19.81
C LEU A 146 -23.69 15.77 19.18
N PRO A 147 -24.25 14.66 18.63
CA PRO A 147 -23.46 13.70 17.88
C PRO A 147 -22.89 14.33 16.59
N VAL A 148 -21.70 13.85 16.19
CA VAL A 148 -21.06 14.25 14.94
C VAL A 148 -21.32 13.21 13.86
N TRP A 149 -21.76 13.65 12.70
CA TRP A 149 -22.05 12.82 11.53
C TRP A 149 -21.01 13.07 10.43
N ARG A 150 -20.59 12.00 9.76
CA ARG A 150 -19.66 12.05 8.63
C ARG A 150 -20.32 11.54 7.36
N CYS A 151 -20.22 12.29 6.29
CA CYS A 151 -20.56 11.79 4.95
C CYS A 151 -19.48 10.80 4.49
N THR A 152 -19.86 9.57 4.18
CA THR A 152 -18.93 8.51 3.74
C THR A 152 -18.36 8.72 2.32
N VAL A 153 -18.93 9.67 1.56
CA VAL A 153 -18.52 9.95 0.18
C VAL A 153 -17.49 11.08 0.11
N CYS A 154 -17.73 12.21 0.79
CA CYS A 154 -16.85 13.38 0.68
C CYS A 154 -16.17 13.78 2.00
N GLY A 155 -16.44 13.06 3.10
CA GLY A 155 -15.82 13.35 4.40
C GLY A 155 -16.43 14.56 5.14
N TYR A 156 -17.46 15.22 4.62
CA TYR A 156 -18.12 16.35 5.31
C TYR A 156 -18.57 15.96 6.71
N LEU A 157 -18.25 16.80 7.68
CA LEU A 157 -18.62 16.61 9.09
C LEU A 157 -19.64 17.64 9.54
N CYS A 158 -20.61 17.21 10.35
CA CYS A 158 -21.55 18.12 11.00
C CYS A 158 -21.99 17.60 12.36
N ALA A 159 -22.14 18.49 13.34
CA ALA A 159 -22.67 18.19 14.67
C ALA A 159 -24.15 18.58 14.72
N ARG A 160 -25.06 17.59 14.89
CA ARG A 160 -26.52 17.78 14.96
C ARG A 160 -27.20 16.51 15.45
N GLU A 161 -28.45 16.59 15.88
CA GLU A 161 -29.21 15.45 16.43
C GLU A 161 -29.33 14.26 15.44
N GLY A 162 -29.40 14.54 14.14
CA GLY A 162 -29.41 13.53 13.09
C GLY A 162 -28.67 13.96 11.84
N PRO A 163 -28.39 13.05 10.90
CA PRO A 163 -27.71 13.40 9.65
C PRO A 163 -28.57 14.32 8.81
N PRO A 164 -27.97 15.23 8.00
CA PRO A 164 -28.72 16.06 7.08
C PRO A 164 -29.38 15.19 6.00
N ASP A 165 -30.55 15.57 5.52
CA ASP A 165 -31.27 14.84 4.47
C ASP A 165 -30.46 14.78 3.18
N VAL A 166 -29.68 15.82 2.89
CA VAL A 166 -28.78 15.90 1.72
C VAL A 166 -27.47 16.51 2.14
N CYS A 167 -26.36 15.90 1.71
CA CYS A 167 -25.02 16.42 1.94
C CYS A 167 -24.85 17.78 1.25
N PRO A 168 -24.45 18.86 1.95
CA PRO A 168 -24.29 20.17 1.34
C PRO A 168 -23.17 20.24 0.32
N ILE A 169 -22.20 19.31 0.40
CA ILE A 169 -21.01 19.27 -0.46
C ILE A 169 -21.26 18.40 -1.70
N CYS A 170 -21.50 17.08 -1.52
CA CYS A 170 -21.58 16.13 -2.63
C CYS A 170 -23.00 15.73 -3.02
N LYS A 171 -24.03 16.30 -2.37
CA LYS A 171 -25.46 16.15 -2.68
C LYS A 171 -26.03 14.73 -2.52
N VAL A 172 -25.32 13.81 -1.88
CA VAL A 172 -25.87 12.48 -1.56
C VAL A 172 -26.85 12.55 -0.40
N GLY A 173 -27.77 11.58 -0.33
CA GLY A 173 -28.79 11.50 0.70
C GLY A 173 -28.25 11.08 2.07
N LYS A 174 -29.12 11.17 3.08
CA LYS A 174 -28.79 10.89 4.49
C LYS A 174 -28.30 9.47 4.75
N GLU A 175 -28.67 8.50 3.93
CA GLU A 175 -28.24 7.10 4.00
C GLU A 175 -26.72 6.91 3.80
N ARG A 176 -26.02 7.98 3.36
CA ARG A 176 -24.57 8.00 3.18
C ARG A 176 -23.85 8.71 4.34
N PHE A 177 -24.54 8.91 5.45
CA PHE A 177 -23.94 9.42 6.67
C PHE A 177 -23.82 8.32 7.71
N GLU A 178 -22.72 8.34 8.41
CA GLU A 178 -22.49 7.50 9.58
C GLU A 178 -22.22 8.37 10.81
N ARG A 179 -22.53 7.85 11.99
CA ARG A 179 -22.12 8.51 13.23
C ARG A 179 -20.61 8.39 13.39
N PHE A 180 -19.94 9.52 13.50
CA PHE A 180 -18.48 9.59 13.56
C PHE A 180 -17.96 9.68 15.00
N ILE A 181 -18.69 10.43 15.84
CA ILE A 181 -18.45 10.58 17.28
C ILE A 181 -19.80 10.58 18.00
#